data_f2494c857f92b0de1c19bf28bc780d07
#
_entry.id   f2494c857f92b0de1c19bf28bc780d07
#
_cell.length_a   1.000
_cell.length_b   1.000
_cell.length_c   1.000
_cell.angle_alpha   90.00
_cell.angle_beta   90.00
_cell.angle_gamma   90.00
#
_symmetry.space_group_name_H-M   'P 1'
#
loop_
_entity.id
_entity.type
_entity.pdbx_description
1 polymer ?
#
loop_
_entity_poly.entity_id
_entity_poly.type
_entity_poly.pdbx_seq_one_letter_code
_entity_poly.pdbx_strand_id
1 'polypeptide(L)'
;MANKLKQIITPVEVSAVMNFDATDTHWQYQSGASSMATKQAEGVAGLWNLLNKQRLALLADEVGMGKTYQAMGVMLLLWQAKPDARILVMAPNRTLCDNWEREFSIFTEIHYR
;
A
#
# COMPACT_ATOMS: atom_id res chain seq x y z
N MET A 1 17.78 16.36 8.02
CA MET A 1 17.82 14.91 8.18
C MET A 1 17.65 14.21 6.85
N ALA A 2 18.70 13.58 6.41
CA ALA A 2 18.67 12.90 5.13
C ALA A 2 17.63 11.77 5.07
N ASN A 3 17.30 11.20 6.24
CA ASN A 3 16.40 10.05 6.31
C ASN A 3 14.98 10.41 6.73
N LYS A 4 14.67 11.69 6.69
CA LYS A 4 13.32 12.11 7.06
C LYS A 4 12.33 11.62 5.99
N LEU A 5 11.31 10.89 6.43
CA LEU A 5 10.28 10.41 5.54
C LEU A 5 9.37 11.56 5.12
N LYS A 6 8.85 11.47 3.90
CA LYS A 6 7.85 12.42 3.45
C LYS A 6 6.59 12.25 4.30
N GLN A 7 6.17 13.32 4.98
CA GLN A 7 5.07 13.24 5.93
C GLN A 7 3.71 13.13 5.27
N ILE A 8 3.53 13.80 4.13
CA ILE A 8 2.26 13.80 3.44
C ILE A 8 2.47 13.26 2.04
N ILE A 9 1.64 12.32 1.66
CA ILE A 9 1.67 11.76 0.32
C ILE A 9 0.25 11.80 -0.26
N THR A 10 0.14 12.04 -1.55
CA THR A 10 -1.14 12.09 -2.23
C THR A 10 -1.39 10.79 -2.99
N PRO A 11 -2.66 10.47 -3.30
CA PRO A 11 -2.95 9.29 -4.13
C PRO A 11 -2.29 9.33 -5.51
N VAL A 12 -2.07 10.52 -6.06
CA VAL A 12 -1.34 10.65 -7.33
C VAL A 12 0.09 10.15 -7.17
N GLU A 13 0.75 10.50 -6.08
CA GLU A 13 2.11 10.03 -5.80
C GLU A 13 2.14 8.51 -5.59
N VAL A 14 1.10 7.96 -4.96
CA VAL A 14 0.99 6.50 -4.81
C VAL A 14 0.90 5.84 -6.19
N SER A 15 0.07 6.37 -7.07
CA SER A 15 -0.11 5.77 -8.40
C SER A 15 1.15 5.89 -9.26
N ALA A 16 2.02 6.85 -8.98
CA ALA A 16 3.29 6.95 -9.69
C ALA A 16 4.22 5.78 -9.40
N VAL A 17 4.06 5.15 -8.23
CA VAL A 17 4.90 4.04 -7.79
C VAL A 17 4.22 2.70 -7.99
N MET A 18 2.90 2.65 -7.86
CA MET A 18 2.12 1.42 -7.85
C MET A 18 0.93 1.52 -8.78
N ASN A 19 0.60 0.41 -9.41
CA ASN A 19 -0.58 0.28 -10.25
C ASN A 19 -1.51 -0.74 -9.61
N PHE A 20 -2.62 -0.28 -9.06
CA PHE A 20 -3.59 -1.17 -8.43
C PHE A 20 -4.58 -1.80 -9.40
N ASP A 21 -4.55 -1.40 -10.67
CA ASP A 21 -5.41 -1.99 -11.68
C ASP A 21 -4.61 -2.99 -12.53
N ALA A 22 -4.75 -4.27 -12.20
CA ALA A 22 -4.01 -5.32 -12.89
C ALA A 22 -4.42 -5.49 -14.35
N THR A 23 -5.58 -4.94 -14.73
CA THR A 23 -6.09 -5.06 -16.10
C THR A 23 -5.70 -3.90 -17.00
N ASP A 24 -5.11 -2.85 -16.45
CA ASP A 24 -4.73 -1.65 -17.20
C ASP A 24 -3.31 -1.23 -16.82
N THR A 25 -2.35 -1.59 -17.66
CA THR A 25 -0.93 -1.30 -17.40
C THR A 25 -0.62 0.18 -17.41
N HIS A 26 -1.51 1.01 -17.94
CA HIS A 26 -1.35 2.46 -18.02
C HIS A 26 -2.22 3.21 -17.02
N TRP A 27 -2.80 2.47 -16.06
CA TRP A 27 -3.68 3.09 -15.09
C TRP A 27 -2.98 4.21 -14.32
N GLN A 28 -3.71 5.31 -14.14
CA GLN A 28 -3.29 6.44 -13.33
C GLN A 28 -4.43 6.81 -12.39
N TYR A 29 -4.09 7.27 -11.21
CA TYR A 29 -5.10 7.70 -10.26
C TYR A 29 -5.89 8.90 -10.81
N GLN A 30 -7.20 8.83 -10.69
CA GLN A 30 -8.10 9.94 -11.00
C GLN A 30 -9.01 10.20 -9.81
N SER A 31 -9.00 11.43 -9.32
CA SER A 31 -9.87 11.83 -8.22
C SER A 31 -11.33 11.66 -8.62
N GLY A 32 -12.13 11.09 -7.72
CA GLY A 32 -13.55 10.91 -7.95
C GLY A 32 -13.92 9.66 -8.72
N ALA A 33 -12.97 8.93 -9.26
CA ALA A 33 -13.27 7.65 -9.89
C ALA A 33 -13.69 6.64 -8.82
N SER A 34 -14.58 5.71 -9.18
CA SER A 34 -15.17 4.77 -8.22
C SER A 34 -14.53 3.39 -8.26
N SER A 35 -13.45 3.20 -9.01
CA SER A 35 -12.83 1.88 -9.14
C SER A 35 -12.16 1.45 -7.84
N MET A 36 -11.97 0.12 -7.70
CA MET A 36 -11.23 -0.45 -6.58
C MET A 36 -9.80 0.10 -6.54
N ALA A 37 -9.15 0.23 -7.69
CA ALA A 37 -7.78 0.73 -7.76
C ALA A 37 -7.69 2.16 -7.21
N THR A 38 -8.66 3.01 -7.51
CA THR A 38 -8.72 4.36 -6.98
C THR A 38 -8.82 4.34 -5.46
N LYS A 39 -9.71 3.51 -4.93
CA LYS A 39 -9.90 3.40 -3.48
C LYS A 39 -8.67 2.85 -2.79
N GLN A 40 -7.99 1.91 -3.41
CA GLN A 40 -6.75 1.37 -2.85
C GLN A 40 -5.64 2.41 -2.80
N ALA A 41 -5.50 3.22 -3.86
CA ALA A 41 -4.50 4.29 -3.85
C ALA A 41 -4.81 5.32 -2.77
N GLU A 42 -6.08 5.68 -2.62
CA GLU A 42 -6.50 6.61 -1.57
C GLU A 42 -6.25 6.02 -0.19
N GLY A 43 -6.50 4.72 -0.02
CA GLY A 43 -6.26 4.04 1.24
C GLY A 43 -4.78 4.00 1.61
N VAL A 44 -3.90 3.74 0.66
CA VAL A 44 -2.46 3.74 0.90
C VAL A 44 -1.99 5.12 1.33
N ALA A 45 -2.41 6.16 0.62
CA ALA A 45 -2.05 7.52 0.98
C ALA A 45 -2.55 7.89 2.38
N GLY A 46 -3.81 7.52 2.68
CA GLY A 46 -4.38 7.78 3.99
C GLY A 46 -3.66 7.07 5.11
N LEU A 47 -3.33 5.79 4.92
CA LEU A 47 -2.58 5.02 5.92
C LEU A 47 -1.20 5.61 6.15
N TRP A 48 -0.49 5.94 5.08
CA TRP A 48 0.83 6.54 5.19
C TRP A 48 0.79 7.83 6.00
N ASN A 49 -0.17 8.70 5.69
CA ASN A 49 -0.29 9.98 6.35
C ASN A 49 -0.65 9.82 7.83
N LEU A 50 -1.54 8.87 8.15
CA LEU A 50 -1.89 8.58 9.53
C LEU A 50 -0.69 8.04 10.32
N LEU A 51 0.07 7.12 9.73
CA LEU A 51 1.22 6.53 10.40
C LEU A 51 2.29 7.59 10.69
N ASN A 52 2.47 8.54 9.79
CA ASN A 52 3.42 9.62 10.02
C ASN A 52 2.95 10.60 11.09
N LYS A 53 1.64 10.74 11.24
CA LYS A 53 1.07 11.66 12.22
C LYS A 53 0.92 11.02 13.59
N GLN A 54 0.47 9.77 13.65
CA GLN A 54 0.05 9.11 14.89
C GLN A 54 0.84 7.86 15.23
N ARG A 55 1.70 7.39 14.35
CA ARG A 55 2.48 6.15 14.49
C ARG A 55 1.63 4.89 14.57
N LEU A 56 0.32 5.02 14.45
CA LEU A 56 -0.61 3.88 14.45
C LEU A 56 -1.76 4.22 13.52
N ALA A 57 -2.14 3.26 12.69
CA ALA A 57 -3.30 3.38 11.82
C ALA A 57 -4.06 2.07 11.81
N LEU A 58 -5.37 2.15 11.83
CA LEU A 58 -6.24 0.98 11.76
C LEU A 58 -6.93 0.98 10.39
N LEU A 59 -6.79 -0.13 9.68
CA LEU A 59 -7.45 -0.32 8.40
C LEU A 59 -8.63 -1.28 8.59
N ALA A 60 -9.84 -0.74 8.58
CA ALA A 60 -11.04 -1.49 8.91
C ALA A 60 -12.11 -1.36 7.83
N ASP A 61 -11.70 -1.48 6.58
CA ASP A 61 -12.63 -1.46 5.45
C ASP A 61 -13.43 -2.74 5.37
N GLU A 62 -14.45 -2.72 4.53
CA GLU A 62 -15.24 -3.90 4.27
C GLU A 62 -14.40 -5.00 3.62
N VAL A 63 -14.84 -6.25 3.82
CA VAL A 63 -14.20 -7.41 3.20
C VAL A 63 -14.20 -7.22 1.67
N GLY A 64 -13.09 -7.50 1.04
CA GLY A 64 -12.98 -7.39 -0.41
C GLY A 64 -12.51 -6.06 -0.93
N MET A 65 -12.18 -5.13 -0.05
CA MET A 65 -11.67 -3.81 -0.44
C MET A 65 -10.15 -3.77 -0.63
N GLY A 66 -9.51 -4.93 -0.66
CA GLY A 66 -8.09 -4.98 -0.94
C GLY A 66 -7.21 -4.48 0.19
N LYS A 67 -7.58 -4.77 1.44
CA LYS A 67 -6.84 -4.30 2.61
C LYS A 67 -5.39 -4.78 2.62
N THR A 68 -5.18 -6.04 2.25
CA THR A 68 -3.84 -6.61 2.21
C THR A 68 -2.96 -5.82 1.24
N TYR A 69 -3.49 -5.50 0.06
CA TYR A 69 -2.73 -4.73 -0.93
C TYR A 69 -2.50 -3.30 -0.50
N GLN A 70 -3.43 -2.69 0.23
CA GLN A 70 -3.21 -1.36 0.79
C GLN A 70 -2.08 -1.37 1.81
N ALA A 71 -2.04 -2.37 2.67
CA ALA A 71 -0.95 -2.51 3.63
C ALA A 71 0.38 -2.73 2.92
N MET A 72 0.40 -3.56 1.89
CA MET A 72 1.61 -3.81 1.11
C MET A 72 2.08 -2.54 0.40
N GLY A 73 1.15 -1.71 -0.06
CA GLY A 73 1.50 -0.42 -0.65
C GLY A 73 2.24 0.48 0.32
N VAL A 74 1.78 0.53 1.57
CA VAL A 74 2.48 1.27 2.62
C VAL A 74 3.88 0.72 2.85
N MET A 75 4.02 -0.61 2.87
CA MET A 75 5.32 -1.27 3.02
C MET A 75 6.28 -0.86 1.91
N LEU A 76 5.81 -0.84 0.67
CA LEU A 76 6.66 -0.45 -0.45
C LEU A 76 7.06 1.02 -0.38
N LEU A 77 6.16 1.88 0.02
CA LEU A 77 6.50 3.29 0.23
C LEU A 77 7.58 3.46 1.27
N LEU A 78 7.49 2.69 2.35
CA LEU A 78 8.51 2.75 3.40
C LEU A 78 9.86 2.28 2.88
N TRP A 79 9.89 1.18 2.13
CA TRP A 79 11.14 0.67 1.59
C TRP A 79 11.74 1.60 0.54
N GLN A 80 10.93 2.33 -0.20
CA GLN A 80 11.47 3.35 -1.11
C GLN A 80 12.14 4.48 -0.36
N ALA A 81 11.55 4.90 0.76
CA ALA A 81 12.11 5.97 1.58
C ALA A 81 13.29 5.49 2.44
N LYS A 82 13.22 4.23 2.91
CA LYS A 82 14.24 3.61 3.77
C LYS A 82 14.47 2.18 3.31
N PRO A 83 15.38 1.95 2.36
CA PRO A 83 15.57 0.60 1.81
C PRO A 83 15.99 -0.45 2.83
N ASP A 84 16.59 -0.05 3.93
CA ASP A 84 17.02 -0.98 4.99
C ASP A 84 15.98 -1.17 6.10
N ALA A 85 14.79 -0.61 5.95
CA ALA A 85 13.74 -0.77 6.95
C ALA A 85 13.31 -2.22 7.07
N ARG A 86 13.01 -2.63 8.30
CA ARG A 86 12.52 -3.97 8.59
C ARG A 86 11.05 -3.90 8.95
N ILE A 87 10.27 -4.79 8.37
CA ILE A 87 8.82 -4.82 8.59
C ILE A 87 8.44 -6.21 9.09
N LEU A 88 7.70 -6.23 10.18
CA LEU A 88 7.19 -7.47 10.75
C LEU A 88 5.70 -7.57 10.46
N VAL A 89 5.28 -8.66 9.82
CA VAL A 89 3.87 -8.97 9.63
C VAL A 89 3.51 -10.13 10.55
N MET A 90 2.49 -9.94 11.36
CA MET A 90 2.02 -10.97 12.27
C MET A 90 0.62 -11.41 11.86
N ALA A 91 0.44 -12.70 11.70
CA ALA A 91 -0.84 -13.29 11.34
C ALA A 91 -1.18 -14.39 12.36
N PRO A 92 -2.47 -14.69 12.58
CA PRO A 92 -2.89 -15.58 13.66
C PRO A 92 -2.52 -17.04 13.45
N ASN A 93 -2.20 -17.46 12.22
CA ASN A 93 -1.83 -18.86 11.99
C ASN A 93 -0.97 -18.99 10.73
N ARG A 94 -0.43 -20.20 10.54
CA ARG A 94 0.48 -20.50 9.42
C ARG A 94 -0.16 -20.28 8.07
N THR A 95 -1.41 -20.66 7.92
CA THR A 95 -2.11 -20.52 6.65
C THR A 95 -2.19 -19.06 6.23
N LEU A 96 -2.50 -18.16 7.15
CA LEU A 96 -2.56 -16.73 6.87
C LEU A 96 -1.17 -16.14 6.62
N CYS A 97 -0.14 -16.62 7.32
CA CYS A 97 1.22 -16.22 7.04
C CYS A 97 1.63 -16.59 5.61
N ASP A 98 1.31 -17.81 5.20
CA ASP A 98 1.62 -18.27 3.85
C ASP A 98 0.86 -17.48 2.80
N ASN A 99 -0.39 -17.11 3.10
CA ASN A 99 -1.18 -16.27 2.21
C ASN A 99 -0.54 -14.89 2.03
N TRP A 100 -0.05 -14.29 3.10
CA TRP A 100 0.65 -13.00 3.03
C TRP A 100 1.89 -13.09 2.14
N GLU A 101 2.67 -14.15 2.31
CA GLU A 101 3.87 -14.36 1.52
C GLU A 101 3.55 -14.47 0.02
N ARG A 102 2.53 -15.27 -0.30
CA ARG A 102 2.09 -15.44 -1.68
C ARG A 102 1.55 -14.15 -2.27
N GLU A 103 0.70 -13.46 -1.52
CA GLU A 103 0.10 -12.21 -1.99
C GLU A 103 1.15 -11.12 -2.16
N PHE A 104 2.16 -11.10 -1.30
CA PHE A 104 3.24 -10.13 -1.44
C PHE A 104 4.03 -10.36 -2.74
N SER A 105 4.31 -11.61 -3.06
CA SER A 105 4.98 -11.93 -4.33
C SER A 105 4.16 -11.48 -5.52
N ILE A 106 2.85 -11.73 -5.50
CA ILE A 106 1.95 -11.28 -6.56
C ILE A 106 1.93 -9.76 -6.65
N PHE A 107 1.85 -9.10 -5.51
CA PHE A 107 1.77 -7.64 -5.46
C PHE A 107 3.03 -7.00 -6.06
N THR A 108 4.20 -7.48 -5.69
CA THR A 108 5.44 -6.90 -6.21
C THR A 108 5.62 -7.17 -7.70
N GLU A 109 5.10 -8.28 -8.20
CA GLU A 109 5.20 -8.62 -9.60
C GLU A 109 4.23 -7.83 -10.48
N ILE A 110 3.01 -7.63 -9.99
CA ILE A 110 1.92 -7.06 -10.81
C ILE A 110 1.73 -5.57 -10.56
N HIS A 111 1.78 -5.15 -9.31
CA HIS A 111 1.35 -3.80 -8.92
C HIS A 111 2.49 -2.81 -8.74
N TYR A 112 3.70 -3.27 -8.51
CA TYR A 112 4.83 -2.37 -8.31
C TYR A 112 5.38 -1.89 -9.65
N ARG A 113 5.52 -0.60 -9.78
CA ARG A 113 6.03 0.00 -11.02
C ARG A 113 7.54 0.07 -11.07
#